data_bfcc71de28b2a6fdf5af5bb7154189b8
#
_entry.id   bfcc71de28b2a6fdf5af5bb7154189b8
#
_cell.length_a   1.000
_cell.length_b   1.000
_cell.length_c   1.000
_cell.angle_alpha   90.00
_cell.angle_beta   90.00
_cell.angle_gamma   90.00
#
_symmetry.space_group_name_H-M   'P 1'
#
loop_
_entity.id
_entity.type
_entity.pdbx_description
1 polymer ?
#
loop_
_entity_poly.entity_id
_entity_poly.type
_entity_poly.pdbx_seq_one_letter_code
_entity_poly.pdbx_strand_id
1 'polypeptide(L)'
;MQKRLTLIALVAALFTVAVNANVIGFDFGSTFFKITLVKPGSPFSIVENTTSKRKTETMLTIADDVRLWSADSFVGAARYPKTTFANVGGYLAKEFQSEELTALRTNKFILNDFVVDERGLVAW
;
A
#
# COMPACT_ATOMS: atom_id res chain seq x y z
N MET A 1 -29.12 34.04 -34.34
CA MET A 1 -29.40 32.62 -34.00
C MET A 1 -28.20 31.73 -34.28
N GLN A 2 -27.57 31.86 -35.42
CA GLN A 2 -26.44 31.03 -35.88
C GLN A 2 -25.19 31.11 -34.96
N LYS A 3 -24.81 32.29 -34.46
CA LYS A 3 -23.68 32.44 -33.51
C LYS A 3 -23.87 31.74 -32.16
N ARG A 4 -25.13 31.60 -31.70
CA ARG A 4 -25.43 30.88 -30.48
C ARG A 4 -25.36 29.36 -30.67
N LEU A 5 -25.79 28.87 -31.85
CA LEU A 5 -25.67 27.48 -32.22
C LEU A 5 -24.20 27.03 -32.38
N THR A 6 -23.36 27.84 -32.98
CA THR A 6 -21.93 27.56 -33.11
C THR A 6 -21.21 27.56 -31.75
N LEU A 7 -21.60 28.45 -30.83
CA LEU A 7 -21.04 28.45 -29.49
C LEU A 7 -21.43 27.20 -28.69
N ILE A 8 -22.70 26.79 -28.79
CA ILE A 8 -23.19 25.57 -28.14
C ILE A 8 -22.48 24.31 -28.70
N ALA A 9 -22.31 24.25 -30.04
CA ALA A 9 -21.59 23.14 -30.66
C ALA A 9 -20.10 23.10 -30.25
N LEU A 10 -19.47 24.27 -30.12
CA LEU A 10 -18.07 24.38 -29.67
C LEU A 10 -17.93 23.94 -28.20
N VAL A 11 -18.86 24.35 -27.33
CA VAL A 11 -18.87 23.95 -25.93
C VAL A 11 -19.17 22.43 -25.82
N ALA A 12 -20.11 21.90 -26.58
CA ALA A 12 -20.39 20.47 -26.60
C ALA A 12 -19.19 19.65 -27.09
N ALA A 13 -18.45 20.15 -28.10
CA ALA A 13 -17.24 19.49 -28.60
C ALA A 13 -16.09 19.50 -27.56
N LEU A 14 -16.00 20.52 -26.72
CA LEU A 14 -15.04 20.56 -25.62
C LEU A 14 -15.34 19.54 -24.50
N PHE A 15 -16.59 19.15 -24.31
CA PHE A 15 -17.00 18.12 -23.33
C PHE A 15 -16.84 16.69 -23.85
N THR A 16 -16.55 16.48 -25.12
CA THR A 16 -16.35 15.14 -25.71
C THR A 16 -14.89 14.67 -25.67
N VAL A 17 -14.00 15.37 -24.93
CA VAL A 17 -12.66 14.84 -24.66
C VAL A 17 -12.84 13.60 -23.79
N ALA A 18 -12.80 12.44 -24.41
CA ALA A 18 -12.81 11.16 -23.70
C ALA A 18 -11.55 11.10 -22.81
N VAL A 19 -11.74 11.31 -21.52
CA VAL A 19 -10.65 11.16 -20.55
C VAL A 19 -10.37 9.67 -20.42
N ASN A 20 -9.33 9.20 -21.10
CA ASN A 20 -8.81 7.85 -20.90
C ASN A 20 -7.98 7.82 -19.61
N ALA A 21 -8.63 7.62 -18.48
CA ALA A 21 -7.97 7.47 -17.20
C ALA A 21 -7.70 6.01 -16.90
N ASN A 22 -6.44 5.67 -16.63
CA ASN A 22 -6.11 4.40 -16.01
C ASN A 22 -6.34 4.52 -14.50
N VAL A 23 -6.97 3.51 -13.90
CA VAL A 23 -7.22 3.46 -12.46
C VAL A 23 -6.36 2.35 -11.87
N ILE A 24 -5.70 2.64 -10.76
CA ILE A 24 -4.96 1.66 -9.97
C ILE A 24 -5.72 1.47 -8.66
N GLY A 25 -6.14 0.23 -8.40
CA GLY A 25 -6.67 -0.20 -7.11
C GLY A 25 -5.55 -0.82 -6.28
N PHE A 26 -5.42 -0.43 -5.02
CA PHE A 26 -4.43 -0.95 -4.10
C PHE A 26 -5.12 -1.57 -2.88
N ASP A 27 -5.00 -2.88 -2.72
CA ASP A 27 -5.49 -3.65 -1.58
C ASP A 27 -4.32 -3.88 -0.63
N PHE A 28 -4.25 -3.10 0.45
CA PHE A 28 -3.18 -3.17 1.44
C PHE A 28 -3.62 -4.01 2.64
N GLY A 29 -3.33 -5.31 2.56
CA GLY A 29 -3.64 -6.24 3.64
C GLY A 29 -2.50 -6.40 4.65
N SER A 30 -2.80 -6.99 5.80
CA SER A 30 -1.83 -7.24 6.88
C SER A 30 -0.70 -8.20 6.50
N THR A 31 -0.98 -9.16 5.65
CA THR A 31 -0.02 -10.20 5.23
C THR A 31 0.44 -10.00 3.79
N PHE A 32 -0.48 -9.62 2.90
CA PHE A 32 -0.22 -9.42 1.48
C PHE A 32 -0.90 -8.15 1.00
N PHE A 33 -0.26 -7.48 0.04
CA PHE A 33 -0.94 -6.48 -0.77
C PHE A 33 -1.10 -6.95 -2.21
N LYS A 34 -2.07 -6.37 -2.92
CA LYS A 34 -2.36 -6.60 -4.34
C LYS A 34 -2.59 -5.28 -5.04
N ILE A 35 -2.25 -5.25 -6.29
CA ILE A 35 -2.45 -4.08 -7.15
C ILE A 35 -3.30 -4.51 -8.33
N THR A 36 -4.37 -3.76 -8.61
CA THR A 36 -5.24 -3.97 -9.75
C THR A 36 -5.12 -2.78 -10.69
N LEU A 37 -5.00 -3.06 -11.97
CA LEU A 37 -4.97 -2.05 -13.03
C LEU A 37 -6.24 -2.15 -13.86
N VAL A 38 -6.95 -1.04 -13.97
CA VAL A 38 -8.12 -0.89 -14.83
C VAL A 38 -7.79 0.08 -15.95
N LYS A 39 -7.92 -0.38 -17.19
CA LYS A 39 -7.72 0.43 -18.40
C LYS A 39 -9.04 0.48 -19.18
N PRO A 40 -9.43 1.64 -19.75
CA PRO A 40 -10.60 1.71 -20.63
C PRO A 40 -10.50 0.70 -21.76
N GLY A 41 -11.60 0.00 -22.02
CA GLY A 41 -11.68 -0.98 -23.11
C GLY A 41 -10.93 -2.30 -22.86
N SER A 42 -10.39 -2.51 -21.67
CA SER A 42 -9.69 -3.75 -21.30
C SER A 42 -10.27 -4.33 -20.01
N PRO A 43 -10.29 -5.66 -19.83
CA PRO A 43 -10.62 -6.26 -18.54
C PRO A 43 -9.66 -5.77 -17.46
N PHE A 44 -10.11 -5.68 -16.20
CA PHE A 44 -9.21 -5.41 -15.09
C PHE A 44 -8.16 -6.53 -14.96
N SER A 45 -6.97 -6.17 -14.59
CA SER A 45 -5.85 -7.11 -14.40
C SER A 45 -5.20 -6.91 -13.04
N ILE A 46 -4.83 -8.01 -12.40
CA ILE A 46 -4.00 -7.96 -11.18
C ILE A 46 -2.55 -7.87 -11.65
N VAL A 47 -1.84 -6.86 -11.14
CA VAL A 47 -0.43 -6.65 -11.45
C VAL A 47 0.40 -7.73 -10.74
N GLU A 48 1.30 -8.34 -11.48
CA GLU A 48 2.24 -9.31 -10.93
C GLU A 48 3.49 -8.59 -10.40
N ASN A 49 4.03 -9.11 -9.33
CA ASN A 49 5.30 -8.64 -8.77
C ASN A 49 6.51 -9.17 -9.57
N THR A 50 7.71 -8.83 -9.14
CA THR A 50 8.97 -9.24 -9.81
C THR A 50 9.20 -10.75 -9.83
N THR A 51 8.46 -11.52 -9.04
CA THR A 51 8.49 -12.99 -9.02
C THR A 51 7.25 -13.59 -9.67
N SER A 52 6.55 -12.85 -10.52
CA SER A 52 5.33 -13.26 -11.25
C SER A 52 4.19 -13.74 -10.34
N LYS A 53 4.11 -13.23 -9.12
CA LYS A 53 3.03 -13.51 -8.19
C LYS A 53 2.05 -12.34 -8.13
N ARG A 54 0.77 -12.63 -7.97
CA ARG A 54 -0.33 -11.65 -7.84
C ARG A 54 -0.52 -11.14 -6.41
N LYS A 55 0.18 -11.72 -5.45
CA LYS A 55 0.23 -11.31 -4.04
C LYS A 55 1.67 -10.99 -3.69
N THR A 56 1.87 -9.87 -3.00
CA THR A 56 3.18 -9.43 -2.54
C THR A 56 3.12 -9.35 -1.02
N GLU A 57 4.05 -9.96 -0.33
CA GLU A 57 4.12 -9.97 1.14
C GLU A 57 4.29 -8.55 1.67
N THR A 58 3.46 -8.16 2.65
CA THR A 58 3.55 -6.87 3.33
C THR A 58 4.59 -6.95 4.45
N MET A 59 5.85 -7.07 4.06
CA MET A 59 6.97 -7.24 4.98
C MET A 59 8.19 -6.42 4.54
N LEU A 60 8.93 -5.95 5.53
CA LEU A 60 10.22 -5.29 5.38
C LEU A 60 11.20 -5.87 6.41
N THR A 61 12.39 -6.24 5.99
CA THR A 61 13.50 -6.60 6.87
C THR A 61 14.65 -5.61 6.64
N ILE A 62 15.20 -5.10 7.71
CA ILE A 62 16.46 -4.33 7.70
C ILE A 62 17.57 -5.30 8.10
N ALA A 63 18.37 -5.69 7.12
CA ALA A 63 19.49 -6.62 7.29
C ALA A 63 20.78 -5.84 7.09
N ASP A 64 21.45 -5.52 8.19
CA ASP A 64 22.60 -4.63 8.20
C ASP A 64 22.24 -3.28 7.49
N ASP A 65 22.88 -2.94 6.39
CA ASP A 65 22.60 -1.72 5.63
C ASP A 65 21.63 -1.93 4.45
N VAL A 66 21.02 -3.11 4.33
CA VAL A 66 20.15 -3.48 3.20
C VAL A 66 18.70 -3.60 3.65
N ARG A 67 17.78 -3.06 2.84
CA ARG A 67 16.35 -3.26 2.99
C ARG A 67 15.88 -4.40 2.10
N LEU A 68 15.36 -5.44 2.70
CA LEU A 68 14.74 -6.58 2.02
C LEU A 68 13.23 -6.41 2.01
N TRP A 69 12.59 -6.65 0.87
CA TRP A 69 11.16 -6.46 0.70
C TRP A 69 10.48 -7.76 0.31
N SER A 70 9.22 -7.91 0.68
CA SER A 70 8.35 -9.00 0.23
C SER A 70 8.99 -10.38 0.45
N ALA A 71 9.15 -11.17 -0.59
CA ALA A 71 9.68 -12.54 -0.52
C ALA A 71 11.09 -12.61 0.08
N ASP A 72 11.96 -11.65 -0.23
CA ASP A 72 13.30 -11.58 0.34
C ASP A 72 13.25 -11.27 1.84
N SER A 73 12.32 -10.39 2.25
CA SER A 73 12.05 -10.11 3.65
C SER A 73 11.51 -11.35 4.37
N PHE A 74 10.61 -12.09 3.75
CA PHE A 74 10.08 -13.34 4.32
C PHE A 74 11.18 -14.35 4.60
N VAL A 75 12.11 -14.53 3.66
CA VAL A 75 13.30 -15.40 3.85
C VAL A 75 14.23 -14.82 4.91
N GLY A 76 14.45 -13.49 4.89
CA GLY A 76 15.30 -12.78 5.83
C GLY A 76 14.79 -12.81 7.27
N ALA A 77 13.48 -12.93 7.48
CA ALA A 77 12.84 -12.89 8.80
C ALA A 77 13.39 -13.96 9.77
N ALA A 78 13.76 -15.12 9.26
CA ALA A 78 14.35 -16.19 10.10
C ALA A 78 15.72 -15.79 10.66
N ARG A 79 16.47 -14.98 9.92
CA ARG A 79 17.83 -14.53 10.30
C ARG A 79 17.81 -13.20 11.07
N TYR A 80 16.89 -12.32 10.73
CA TYR A 80 16.76 -10.98 11.28
C TYR A 80 15.37 -10.72 11.91
N PRO A 81 14.94 -11.55 12.88
CA PRO A 81 13.57 -11.48 13.39
C PRO A 81 13.25 -10.15 14.09
N LYS A 82 14.22 -9.52 14.75
CA LYS A 82 14.03 -8.25 15.47
C LYS A 82 13.92 -7.04 14.56
N THR A 83 14.48 -7.11 13.36
CA THR A 83 14.48 -6.04 12.37
C THR A 83 13.59 -6.37 11.16
N THR A 84 12.70 -7.34 11.32
CA THR A 84 11.67 -7.69 10.36
C THR A 84 10.32 -7.15 10.82
N PHE A 85 9.72 -6.32 9.99
CA PHE A 85 8.45 -5.65 10.22
C PHE A 85 7.37 -6.28 9.35
N ALA A 86 6.40 -6.89 9.97
CA ALA A 86 5.22 -7.47 9.33
C ALA A 86 3.96 -6.82 9.90
N ASN A 87 2.83 -6.92 9.19
CA ASN A 87 1.55 -6.35 9.60
C ASN A 87 1.61 -4.84 9.90
N VAL A 88 2.40 -4.11 9.12
CA VAL A 88 2.64 -2.67 9.33
C VAL A 88 1.34 -1.86 9.38
N GLY A 89 0.31 -2.28 8.63
CA GLY A 89 -1.02 -1.66 8.66
C GLY A 89 -1.69 -1.67 10.04
N GLY A 90 -1.36 -2.64 10.89
CA GLY A 90 -1.88 -2.73 12.26
C GLY A 90 -1.32 -1.65 13.20
N TYR A 91 -0.19 -1.03 12.83
CA TYR A 91 0.48 -0.01 13.65
C TYR A 91 0.30 1.40 13.10
N LEU A 92 -0.05 1.55 11.83
CA LEU A 92 -0.17 2.85 11.18
C LEU A 92 -1.18 3.74 11.90
N ALA A 93 -0.76 4.96 12.18
CA ALA A 93 -1.56 6.00 12.83
C ALA A 93 -2.16 5.59 14.20
N LYS A 94 -1.56 4.63 14.89
CA LYS A 94 -1.95 4.28 16.26
C LYS A 94 -1.19 5.15 17.25
N GLU A 95 -1.91 5.62 18.26
CA GLU A 95 -1.30 6.27 19.43
C GLU A 95 -0.57 5.21 20.26
N PHE A 96 0.60 5.57 20.78
CA PHE A 96 1.45 4.64 21.54
C PHE A 96 0.76 4.05 22.77
N GLN A 97 -0.15 4.79 23.39
CA GLN A 97 -0.91 4.36 24.58
C GLN A 97 -2.27 3.71 24.26
N SER A 98 -2.60 3.49 22.96
CA SER A 98 -3.88 2.86 22.60
C SER A 98 -3.96 1.42 23.13
N GLU A 99 -5.17 1.01 23.52
CA GLU A 99 -5.44 -0.35 23.99
C GLU A 99 -5.08 -1.39 22.93
N GLU A 100 -5.38 -1.08 21.68
CA GLU A 100 -5.08 -1.94 20.53
C GLU A 100 -3.57 -2.15 20.36
N LEU A 101 -2.76 -1.09 20.52
CA LEU A 101 -1.31 -1.22 20.46
C LEU A 101 -0.75 -1.97 21.66
N THR A 102 -1.33 -1.78 22.84
CA THR A 102 -0.95 -2.54 24.02
C THR A 102 -1.17 -4.04 23.82
N ALA A 103 -2.29 -4.42 23.21
CA ALA A 103 -2.57 -5.82 22.84
C ALA A 103 -1.55 -6.37 21.83
N LEU A 104 -1.14 -5.56 20.85
CA LEU A 104 -0.10 -5.95 19.88
C LEU A 104 1.27 -6.12 20.55
N ARG A 105 1.65 -5.22 21.44
CA ARG A 105 2.93 -5.28 22.18
C ARG A 105 3.06 -6.51 23.10
N THR A 106 1.95 -6.98 23.63
CA THR A 106 1.92 -8.20 24.46
C THR A 106 1.91 -9.49 23.64
N ASN A 107 1.79 -9.38 22.31
CA ASN A 107 1.79 -10.54 21.44
C ASN A 107 3.22 -11.09 21.30
N LYS A 108 3.46 -12.26 21.83
CA LYS A 108 4.77 -12.96 21.81
C LYS A 108 5.32 -13.28 20.41
N PHE A 109 4.50 -13.15 19.37
CA PHE A 109 4.94 -13.34 17.98
C PHE A 109 5.45 -12.05 17.33
N ILE A 110 5.31 -10.92 18.01
CA ILE A 110 5.84 -9.64 17.58
C ILE A 110 7.13 -9.40 18.34
N LEU A 111 8.25 -9.43 17.64
CA LEU A 111 9.59 -9.35 18.22
C LEU A 111 10.20 -7.95 18.17
N ASN A 112 9.51 -7.02 17.51
CA ASN A 112 9.96 -5.63 17.38
C ASN A 112 9.64 -4.85 18.66
N ASP A 113 10.59 -4.04 19.09
CA ASP A 113 10.35 -3.07 20.15
C ASP A 113 9.66 -1.84 19.57
N PHE A 114 8.63 -1.36 20.26
CA PHE A 114 7.92 -0.15 19.91
C PHE A 114 8.42 1.02 20.76
N VAL A 115 8.67 2.13 20.13
CA VAL A 115 9.00 3.39 20.79
C VAL A 115 7.96 4.46 20.45
N VAL A 116 7.91 5.52 21.24
CA VAL A 116 7.06 6.67 20.96
C VAL A 116 7.88 7.72 20.21
N ASP A 117 7.34 8.27 19.15
CA ASP A 117 7.93 9.43 18.48
C ASP A 117 7.56 10.75 19.18
N GLU A 118 8.11 11.88 18.73
CA GLU A 118 7.85 13.21 19.29
C GLU A 118 6.37 13.63 19.21
N ARG A 119 5.59 13.00 18.37
CA ARG A 119 4.15 13.26 18.18
C ARG A 119 3.25 12.34 19.03
N GLY A 120 3.83 11.44 19.82
CA GLY A 120 3.10 10.45 20.60
C GLY A 120 2.63 9.24 19.80
N LEU A 121 3.10 9.08 18.56
CA LEU A 121 2.77 7.96 17.70
C LEU A 121 3.77 6.82 17.84
N VAL A 122 3.35 5.63 17.44
CA VAL A 122 4.23 4.46 17.44
C VAL A 122 5.33 4.59 16.38
N ALA A 123 6.54 4.25 16.81
CA ALA A 123 7.72 4.07 15.96
C ALA A 123 8.49 2.82 16.40
N TRP A 124 9.54 2.46 15.67
CA TRP A 124 10.44 1.33 15.98
C TRP A 124 11.83 1.53 15.33
#